data_2bf0e6a61077eb238ca0af9ba5e85a46
#
_entry.id   2bf0e6a61077eb238ca0af9ba5e85a46
#
_cell.length_a   1.000
_cell.length_b   1.000
_cell.length_c   1.000
_cell.angle_alpha   90.00
_cell.angle_beta   90.00
_cell.angle_gamma   90.00
#
_symmetry.space_group_name_H-M   'P 1'
#
loop_
_entity.id
_entity.type
_entity.pdbx_description
1 polymer ?
#
loop_
_entity_poly.entity_id
_entity_poly.type
_entity_poly.pdbx_seq_one_letter_code
_entity_poly.pdbx_strand_id
1 'polypeptide(L)'
;MAKASSKNESVGRFAYDGLDRVIHEKARLSVLTSLVAHPKGLVFGDLKQMCGLTDGNLSRHLQVLEEAGLVDIEKGYDRNRPQTVVRITAQGRTRYLDYLSVLEQVVSDAANAAKAGAASFRRLKPA
;
A
#
# COMPACT_ATOMS: atom_id res chain seq x y z
N MET A 1 -10.36 -13.58 28.61
CA MET A 1 -9.89 -13.82 28.54
C MET A 1 -9.01 -14.04 27.91
N ALA A 2 -8.67 -14.02 27.70
CA ALA A 2 -7.85 -14.10 27.03
C ALA A 2 -7.06 -15.01 26.94
N LYS A 3 -7.22 -15.62 26.91
CA LYS A 3 -6.64 -16.42 26.70
C LYS A 3 -6.55 -17.22 25.96
N ALA A 4 -6.85 -17.41 25.80
CA ALA A 4 -6.89 -18.51 24.98
C ALA A 4 -5.96 -18.55 23.91
N SER A 5 -5.15 -17.88 24.07
CA SER A 5 -4.41 -17.53 23.07
C SER A 5 -3.35 -18.44 22.65
N SER A 6 -2.74 -19.23 23.44
CA SER A 6 -1.62 -20.01 22.98
C SER A 6 -2.02 -21.09 21.99
N LYS A 7 -3.23 -21.64 22.10
CA LYS A 7 -3.73 -22.58 21.12
C LYS A 7 -3.96 -21.96 19.76
N ASN A 8 -4.27 -20.67 19.74
CA ASN A 8 -4.66 -19.98 18.52
C ASN A 8 -3.55 -19.15 17.93
N GLU A 9 -2.37 -19.16 18.53
CA GLU A 9 -1.28 -18.32 18.08
C GLU A 9 -0.84 -18.61 16.66
N SER A 10 -0.95 -19.86 16.22
CA SER A 10 -0.57 -20.19 14.85
C SER A 10 -1.71 -19.97 13.85
N VAL A 11 -2.94 -19.85 14.33
CA VAL A 11 -4.09 -19.68 13.45
C VAL A 11 -4.14 -18.24 12.97
N GLY A 12 -4.02 -18.05 11.69
CA GLY A 12 -4.04 -16.71 11.11
C GLY A 12 -2.81 -15.88 11.40
N ARG A 13 -1.77 -16.47 11.94
CA ARG A 13 -0.55 -15.73 12.31
C ARG A 13 0.01 -14.90 11.16
N PHE A 14 -0.05 -15.44 9.94
CA PHE A 14 0.44 -14.75 8.74
C PHE A 14 -0.69 -14.34 7.81
N ALA A 15 -1.90 -14.14 8.34
CA ALA A 15 -3.04 -13.77 7.52
C ALA A 15 -2.99 -12.31 7.06
N TYR A 16 -2.43 -11.43 7.87
CA TYR A 16 -2.24 -10.02 7.55
C TYR A 16 -3.52 -9.34 7.04
N ASP A 17 -4.59 -9.47 7.81
CA ASP A 17 -5.86 -8.85 7.46
C ASP A 17 -5.76 -7.33 7.30
N GLY A 18 -4.76 -6.73 7.92
CA GLY A 18 -4.51 -5.29 7.79
C GLY A 18 -3.83 -4.88 6.50
N LEU A 19 -3.49 -5.81 5.59
CA LEU A 19 -3.03 -5.44 4.27
C LEU A 19 -4.24 -5.02 3.44
N ASP A 20 -4.56 -3.75 3.51
CA ASP A 20 -5.71 -3.13 2.87
C ASP A 20 -5.76 -3.51 1.38
N ARG A 21 -6.87 -4.12 0.96
CA ARG A 21 -7.00 -4.61 -0.42
C ARG A 21 -6.98 -3.52 -1.46
N VAL A 22 -7.48 -2.36 -1.13
CA VAL A 22 -7.47 -1.22 -2.05
C VAL A 22 -6.04 -0.74 -2.26
N ILE A 23 -5.25 -0.71 -1.20
CA ILE A 23 -3.88 -0.23 -1.24
C ILE A 23 -2.91 -1.31 -1.69
N HIS A 24 -3.15 -2.56 -1.31
CA HIS A 24 -2.25 -3.67 -1.62
C HIS A 24 -2.41 -4.11 -3.07
N GLU A 25 -2.08 -3.21 -3.97
CA GLU A 25 -2.09 -3.44 -5.41
C GLU A 25 -1.01 -2.52 -5.98
N LYS A 26 -0.17 -3.05 -6.84
CA LYS A 26 1.06 -2.38 -7.27
C LYS A 26 0.83 -0.94 -7.76
N ALA A 27 -0.14 -0.75 -8.64
CA ALA A 27 -0.37 0.58 -9.23
C ALA A 27 -0.92 1.56 -8.20
N ARG A 28 -1.90 1.13 -7.40
CA ARG A 28 -2.49 2.00 -6.39
C ARG A 28 -1.50 2.33 -5.28
N LEU A 29 -0.68 1.36 -4.89
CA LEU A 29 0.39 1.61 -3.93
C LEU A 29 1.36 2.66 -4.45
N SER A 30 1.75 2.55 -5.74
CA SER A 30 2.64 3.53 -6.36
C SER A 30 2.03 4.92 -6.38
N VAL A 31 0.74 5.01 -6.71
CA VAL A 31 0.03 6.28 -6.73
C VAL A 31 0.02 6.92 -5.34
N LEU A 32 -0.37 6.17 -4.32
CA LEU A 32 -0.44 6.71 -2.96
C LEU A 32 0.94 7.10 -2.43
N THR A 33 1.96 6.31 -2.72
CA THR A 33 3.33 6.64 -2.32
C THR A 33 3.77 7.95 -2.96
N SER A 34 3.49 8.14 -4.24
CA SER A 34 3.81 9.38 -4.94
C SER A 34 3.11 10.57 -4.32
N LEU A 35 1.82 10.40 -3.97
CA LEU A 35 1.03 11.48 -3.41
C LEU A 35 1.42 11.83 -1.98
N VAL A 36 1.82 10.85 -1.19
CA VAL A 36 2.32 11.12 0.18
C VAL A 36 3.58 11.97 0.11
N ALA A 37 4.42 11.74 -0.89
CA ALA A 37 5.63 12.53 -1.08
C ALA A 37 5.34 13.94 -1.58
N HIS A 38 4.13 14.20 -2.10
CA HIS A 38 3.75 15.48 -2.68
C HIS A 38 2.41 15.94 -2.10
N PRO A 39 2.40 16.42 -0.84
CA PRO A 39 1.14 16.73 -0.17
C PRO A 39 0.32 17.83 -0.84
N LYS A 40 0.93 18.68 -1.65
CA LYS A 40 0.19 19.71 -2.40
C LYS A 40 -0.50 19.14 -3.65
N GLY A 41 -0.22 17.90 -3.98
CA GLY A 41 -0.81 17.22 -5.11
C GLY A 41 0.14 17.10 -6.29
N LEU A 42 -0.27 16.28 -7.23
CA LEU A 42 0.45 16.07 -8.49
C LEU A 42 -0.54 16.20 -9.63
N VAL A 43 -0.09 16.79 -10.72
CA VAL A 43 -0.90 16.80 -11.94
C VAL A 43 -0.91 15.39 -12.54
N PHE A 44 -1.98 15.08 -13.25
CA PHE A 44 -2.22 13.74 -13.78
C PHE A 44 -1.03 13.21 -14.59
N GLY A 45 -0.48 14.05 -15.47
CA GLY A 45 0.66 13.65 -16.32
C GLY A 45 1.91 13.29 -15.52
N ASP A 46 2.21 14.06 -14.49
CA ASP A 46 3.37 13.78 -13.64
C ASP A 46 3.17 12.49 -12.85
N LEU A 47 1.97 12.31 -12.32
CA LEU A 47 1.63 11.10 -11.57
C LEU A 47 1.73 9.86 -12.45
N LYS A 48 1.22 9.97 -13.68
CA LYS A 48 1.29 8.90 -14.66
C LYS A 48 2.74 8.51 -14.91
N GLN A 49 3.60 9.49 -15.10
CA GLN A 49 5.01 9.26 -15.37
C GLN A 49 5.72 8.61 -14.19
N MET A 50 5.50 9.15 -13.00
CA MET A 50 6.12 8.61 -11.78
C MET A 50 5.74 7.16 -11.54
N CYS A 51 4.51 6.79 -11.85
CA CYS A 51 4.01 5.44 -11.58
C CYS A 51 4.17 4.48 -12.76
N GLY A 52 4.60 4.99 -13.91
CA GLY A 52 4.77 4.14 -15.10
C GLY A 52 3.47 3.57 -15.61
N LEU A 53 2.39 4.35 -15.59
CA LEU A 53 1.06 3.89 -15.98
C LEU A 53 0.61 4.55 -17.28
N THR A 54 -0.35 3.90 -17.95
CA THR A 54 -1.04 4.52 -19.07
C THR A 54 -2.15 5.42 -18.55
N ASP A 55 -2.64 6.32 -19.41
CA ASP A 55 -3.76 7.20 -19.06
C ASP A 55 -4.96 6.40 -18.57
N GLY A 56 -5.32 5.36 -19.29
CA GLY A 56 -6.48 4.55 -18.95
C GLY A 56 -6.31 3.80 -17.63
N ASN A 57 -5.13 3.25 -17.41
CA ASN A 57 -4.86 2.52 -16.16
C ASN A 57 -4.84 3.47 -14.97
N LEU A 58 -4.20 4.63 -15.10
CA LEU A 58 -4.20 5.60 -14.02
C LEU A 58 -5.61 6.07 -13.72
N SER A 59 -6.39 6.40 -14.76
CA SER A 59 -7.78 6.85 -14.57
C SER A 59 -8.60 5.81 -13.80
N ARG A 60 -8.45 4.54 -14.17
CA ARG A 60 -9.20 3.47 -13.51
C ARG A 60 -8.80 3.31 -12.04
N HIS A 61 -7.50 3.34 -11.76
CA HIS A 61 -7.02 3.21 -10.38
C HIS A 61 -7.38 4.43 -9.54
N LEU A 62 -7.35 5.63 -10.13
CA LEU A 62 -7.78 6.83 -9.43
C LEU A 62 -9.25 6.78 -9.08
N GLN A 63 -10.08 6.22 -9.96
CA GLN A 63 -11.50 6.06 -9.67
C GLN A 63 -11.71 5.16 -8.44
N VAL A 64 -10.99 4.04 -8.37
CA VAL A 64 -11.06 3.14 -7.21
C VAL A 64 -10.65 3.86 -5.94
N LEU A 65 -9.54 4.61 -6.00
CA LEU A 65 -9.04 5.34 -4.85
C LEU A 65 -9.97 6.46 -4.41
N GLU A 66 -10.56 7.17 -5.38
CA GLU A 66 -11.49 8.25 -5.07
C GLU A 66 -12.75 7.70 -4.42
N GLU A 67 -13.30 6.61 -4.95
CA GLU A 67 -14.48 5.96 -4.38
C GLU A 67 -14.23 5.46 -2.97
N ALA A 68 -13.01 5.07 -2.67
CA ALA A 68 -12.64 4.64 -1.33
C ALA A 68 -12.33 5.81 -0.39
N GLY A 69 -12.37 7.04 -0.90
CA GLY A 69 -12.12 8.23 -0.08
C GLY A 69 -10.65 8.51 0.17
N LEU A 70 -9.76 7.88 -0.60
CA LEU A 70 -8.31 7.99 -0.34
C LEU A 70 -7.65 9.13 -1.09
N VAL A 71 -8.23 9.56 -2.20
CA VAL A 71 -7.71 10.68 -2.97
C VAL A 71 -8.84 11.62 -3.36
N ASP A 72 -8.49 12.89 -3.58
CA ASP A 72 -9.34 13.91 -4.19
C ASP A 72 -8.79 14.23 -5.56
N ILE A 73 -9.70 14.39 -6.52
CA ILE A 73 -9.34 14.73 -7.89
C ILE A 73 -10.00 16.06 -8.21
N GLU A 74 -9.17 17.02 -8.55
CA GLU A 74 -9.63 18.37 -8.88
C GLU A 74 -9.35 18.67 -10.33
N LYS A 75 -10.41 18.93 -11.10
CA LYS A 75 -10.28 19.33 -12.50
C LYS A 75 -10.37 20.84 -12.59
N GLY A 76 -9.45 21.43 -13.30
CA GLY A 76 -9.39 22.87 -13.47
C GLY A 76 -8.63 23.22 -14.72
N TYR A 77 -8.01 24.40 -14.69
CA TYR A 77 -7.29 24.91 -15.84
C TYR A 77 -5.98 25.53 -15.38
N ASP A 78 -4.97 25.38 -16.22
CA ASP A 78 -3.70 26.07 -16.08
C ASP A 78 -3.45 26.76 -17.40
N ARG A 79 -3.48 28.09 -17.40
CA ARG A 79 -3.28 28.91 -18.62
C ARG A 79 -4.21 28.44 -19.75
N ASN A 80 -5.50 28.33 -19.44
CA ASN A 80 -6.54 27.94 -20.39
C ASN A 80 -6.45 26.49 -20.88
N ARG A 81 -5.61 25.68 -20.28
CA ARG A 81 -5.54 24.25 -20.60
C ARG A 81 -6.16 23.44 -19.46
N PRO A 82 -6.95 22.43 -19.80
CA PRO A 82 -7.47 21.54 -18.75
C PRO A 82 -6.33 20.93 -17.96
N GLN A 83 -6.50 20.88 -16.65
CA GLN A 83 -5.50 20.30 -15.77
C GLN A 83 -6.22 19.53 -14.66
N THR A 84 -5.76 18.32 -14.41
CA THR A 84 -6.28 17.50 -13.32
C THR A 84 -5.19 17.36 -12.28
N VAL A 85 -5.53 17.71 -11.03
CA VAL A 85 -4.63 17.60 -9.90
C VAL A 85 -5.18 16.55 -8.95
N VAL A 86 -4.32 15.67 -8.48
CA VAL A 86 -4.69 14.60 -7.57
C VAL A 86 -3.97 14.82 -6.24
N ARG A 87 -4.72 14.69 -5.13
CA ARG A 87 -4.16 14.83 -3.77
C ARG A 87 -4.59 13.65 -2.94
N ILE A 88 -3.73 13.23 -2.02
CA ILE A 88 -4.13 12.25 -1.03
C ILE A 88 -4.99 12.95 0.03
N THR A 89 -6.05 12.30 0.49
CA THR A 89 -6.89 12.84 1.55
C THR A 89 -6.27 12.54 2.92
N ALA A 90 -6.77 13.19 3.97
CA ALA A 90 -6.35 12.86 5.33
C ALA A 90 -6.65 11.39 5.65
N GLN A 91 -7.81 10.91 5.25
CA GLN A 91 -8.17 9.51 5.42
C GLN A 91 -7.24 8.60 4.63
N GLY A 92 -6.89 8.98 3.42
CA GLY A 92 -5.98 8.23 2.58
C GLY A 92 -4.59 8.14 3.20
N ARG A 93 -4.12 9.24 3.76
CA ARG A 93 -2.83 9.26 4.44
C ARG A 93 -2.83 8.32 5.65
N THR A 94 -3.87 8.37 6.46
CA THR A 94 -3.97 7.50 7.64
C THR A 94 -3.99 6.03 7.24
N ARG A 95 -4.83 5.68 6.27
CA ARG A 95 -4.91 4.29 5.81
C ARG A 95 -3.62 3.82 5.17
N TYR A 96 -2.94 4.69 4.44
CA TYR A 96 -1.67 4.36 3.83
C TYR A 96 -0.61 4.07 4.90
N LEU A 97 -0.53 4.90 5.95
CA LEU A 97 0.45 4.69 7.01
C LEU A 97 0.14 3.42 7.82
N ASP A 98 -1.14 3.14 8.07
CA ASP A 98 -1.54 1.90 8.71
C ASP A 98 -1.14 0.69 7.87
N TYR A 99 -1.33 0.77 6.56
CA TYR A 99 -0.92 -0.28 5.65
C TYR A 99 0.59 -0.51 5.73
N LEU A 100 1.38 0.55 5.76
CA LEU A 100 2.83 0.41 5.86
C LEU A 100 3.26 -0.28 7.15
N SER A 101 2.57 0.00 8.26
CA SER A 101 2.83 -0.68 9.52
C SER A 101 2.64 -2.19 9.40
N VAL A 102 1.58 -2.61 8.74
CA VAL A 102 1.32 -4.04 8.52
C VAL A 102 2.37 -4.62 7.59
N LEU A 103 2.74 -3.88 6.56
CA LEU A 103 3.77 -4.34 5.62
C LEU A 103 5.11 -4.53 6.33
N GLU A 104 5.47 -3.63 7.24
CA GLU A 104 6.66 -3.78 8.06
C GLU A 104 6.61 -5.06 8.88
N GLN A 105 5.44 -5.40 9.40
CA GLN A 105 5.27 -6.65 10.14
C GLN A 105 5.50 -7.86 9.24
N VAL A 106 5.02 -7.81 8.00
CA VAL A 106 5.26 -8.87 7.02
C VAL A 106 6.76 -9.07 6.81
N VAL A 107 7.48 -7.97 6.61
CA VAL A 107 8.92 -8.02 6.37
C VAL A 107 9.65 -8.61 7.58
N SER A 108 9.29 -8.16 8.77
CA SER A 108 9.89 -8.66 10.01
C SER A 108 9.63 -10.16 10.20
N ASP A 109 8.39 -10.57 10.00
CA ASP A 109 8.00 -11.98 10.14
C ASP A 109 8.73 -12.84 9.12
N ALA A 110 8.85 -12.36 7.89
CA ALA A 110 9.52 -13.09 6.82
C ALA A 110 11.01 -13.26 7.13
N ALA A 111 11.66 -12.21 7.63
CA ALA A 111 13.06 -12.28 8.00
C ALA A 111 13.28 -13.28 9.14
N ASN A 112 12.43 -13.25 10.16
CA ASN A 112 12.52 -14.17 11.29
C ASN A 112 12.22 -15.60 10.86
N ALA A 113 11.21 -15.79 10.02
CA ALA A 113 10.85 -17.10 9.51
C ALA A 113 11.98 -17.69 8.66
N ALA A 114 12.62 -16.87 7.84
CA ALA A 114 13.74 -17.31 7.02
C ALA A 114 14.92 -17.76 7.88
N LYS A 115 15.22 -17.02 8.95
CA LYS A 115 16.28 -17.40 9.88
C LYS A 115 15.95 -18.71 10.58
N ALA A 116 14.72 -18.86 11.07
CA ALA A 116 14.30 -20.08 11.74
C ALA A 116 14.34 -21.27 10.78
N GLY A 117 13.87 -21.08 9.56
CA GLY A 117 13.91 -22.11 8.54
C GLY A 117 15.31 -22.54 8.19
N ALA A 118 16.21 -21.59 8.04
CA ALA A 118 17.62 -21.88 7.75
C ALA A 118 18.27 -22.64 8.89
N ALA A 119 18.01 -22.24 10.13
CA ALA A 119 18.54 -22.91 11.30
C ALA A 119 18.03 -24.35 11.39
N SER A 120 16.73 -24.54 11.16
CA SER A 120 16.11 -25.85 11.14
C SER A 120 16.73 -26.77 10.08
N PHE A 121 16.92 -26.23 8.91
CA PHE A 121 17.50 -26.97 7.79
C PHE A 121 18.93 -27.42 8.15
N ARG A 122 19.72 -26.55 8.74
CA ARG A 122 21.08 -26.88 9.13
C ARG A 122 21.12 -28.02 10.14
N ARG A 123 20.18 -28.02 11.10
CA ARG A 123 20.12 -29.08 12.12
C ARG A 123 19.75 -30.42 11.53
N LEU A 124 18.95 -30.44 10.49
CA LEU A 124 18.51 -31.67 9.88
C LEU A 124 19.54 -32.24 8.92
N LYS A 125 20.50 -31.46 8.51
CA LYS A 125 21.49 -31.89 7.56
C LYS A 125 22.47 -32.82 8.22
N PRO A 126 22.81 -33.95 7.60
CA PRO A 126 23.79 -34.86 8.19
C PRO A 126 25.15 -34.18 8.30
N ALA A 127 25.85 -34.55 9.31
CA ALA A 127 27.19 -33.99 9.55
C ALA A 127 28.17 -34.42 8.48
#